data_b64d9dd81576b75a5fce469f857ce44c
#
_entry.id   b64d9dd81576b75a5fce469f857ce44c
#
_cell.length_a   1.000
_cell.length_b   1.000
_cell.length_c   1.000
_cell.angle_alpha   90.00
_cell.angle_beta   90.00
_cell.angle_gamma   90.00
#
_symmetry.space_group_name_H-M   'P 1'
#
loop_
_entity.id
_entity.type
_entity.pdbx_description
1 polymer ?
#
loop_
_entity_poly.entity_id
_entity_poly.type
_entity_poly.pdbx_seq_one_letter_code
_entity_poly.pdbx_strand_id
1 'polypeptide(L)'
;GLIKKKFNGVPHYLIDAKFEPGNYGKIQFSPTLQCTYDNLNKLHKGSKPKYFEYFEGDKKKNVIFEQWYPEDGGRFYLKRVKNMIIETEDDIVASESHIWITMYQLKQLLKKDNLVNAHLRSVISYL
;
A
#
# COMPACT_ATOMS: atom_id res chain seq x y z
N GLY A 1 1.48 -2.02 2.73
CA GLY A 1 0.37 -2.96 2.56
C GLY A 1 -0.51 -2.64 1.37
N LEU A 2 -0.88 -3.67 0.63
CA LEU A 2 -1.75 -3.55 -0.54
C LEU A 2 -2.95 -4.47 -0.39
N ILE A 3 -4.16 -3.92 -0.52
CA ILE A 3 -5.40 -4.69 -0.49
C ILE A 3 -5.81 -5.00 -1.92
N LYS A 4 -6.06 -6.30 -2.17
CA LYS A 4 -6.60 -6.82 -3.42
C LYS A 4 -8.03 -7.27 -3.20
N LYS A 5 -8.91 -6.97 -4.17
CA LYS A 5 -10.28 -7.47 -4.19
C LYS A 5 -10.69 -7.76 -5.62
N LYS A 6 -11.45 -8.83 -5.83
CA LYS A 6 -12.02 -9.14 -7.15
C LYS A 6 -13.40 -8.50 -7.27
N PHE A 7 -13.60 -7.72 -8.32
CA PHE A 7 -14.90 -7.20 -8.73
C PHE A 7 -15.31 -7.91 -10.03
N ASN A 8 -16.40 -8.67 -9.98
CA ASN A 8 -16.84 -9.49 -11.11
C ASN A 8 -15.72 -10.39 -11.67
N GLY A 9 -14.93 -10.97 -10.76
CA GLY A 9 -13.80 -11.84 -11.12
C GLY A 9 -12.53 -11.12 -11.55
N VAL A 10 -12.53 -9.80 -11.66
CA VAL A 10 -11.37 -9.02 -12.07
C VAL A 10 -10.64 -8.45 -10.85
N PRO A 11 -9.34 -8.79 -10.67
CA PRO A 11 -8.58 -8.26 -9.54
C PRO A 11 -8.43 -6.75 -9.61
N HIS A 12 -8.71 -6.09 -8.49
CA HIS A 12 -8.50 -4.66 -8.29
C HIS A 12 -7.64 -4.47 -7.06
N TYR A 13 -6.92 -3.36 -7.03
CA TYR A 13 -5.99 -3.01 -5.95
C TYR A 13 -6.36 -1.64 -5.42
N LEU A 14 -6.41 -1.51 -4.10
CA LEU A 14 -6.73 -0.26 -3.44
C LEU A 14 -5.46 0.55 -3.23
N ILE A 15 -5.31 1.64 -3.98
CA ILE A 15 -4.14 2.52 -3.88
C ILE A 15 -4.54 3.87 -3.33
N ASP A 16 -3.56 4.57 -2.76
CA ASP A 16 -3.73 5.88 -2.15
C ASP A 16 -3.10 6.95 -3.04
N ALA A 17 -3.85 7.99 -3.35
CA ALA A 17 -3.37 9.16 -4.09
C ALA A 17 -2.91 10.20 -3.07
N LYS A 18 -1.63 10.15 -2.71
CA LYS A 18 -1.06 11.04 -1.71
C LYS A 18 -0.54 12.34 -2.30
N PHE A 19 -0.79 13.42 -1.57
CA PHE A 19 -0.18 14.70 -1.82
C PHE A 19 1.10 14.77 -0.97
N GLU A 20 2.26 14.62 -1.62
CA GLU A 20 3.54 14.65 -0.90
C GLU A 20 4.09 16.08 -0.85
N PRO A 21 4.39 16.63 0.35
CA PRO A 21 5.10 17.90 0.45
C PRO A 21 6.45 17.80 -0.25
N GLY A 22 6.77 18.77 -1.12
CA GLY A 22 8.00 18.76 -1.89
C GLY A 22 7.88 18.19 -3.30
N ASN A 23 6.75 17.61 -3.66
CA ASN A 23 6.48 17.14 -5.02
C ASN A 23 5.82 18.20 -5.91
N TYR A 24 6.04 19.47 -5.61
CA TYR A 24 5.52 20.61 -6.40
C TYR A 24 4.01 20.52 -6.68
N GLY A 25 3.22 20.10 -5.69
CA GLY A 25 1.79 19.95 -5.82
C GLY A 25 1.33 18.75 -6.64
N LYS A 26 2.22 17.83 -6.96
CA LYS A 26 1.88 16.61 -7.70
C LYS A 26 1.35 15.51 -6.79
N ILE A 27 0.36 14.78 -7.29
CA ILE A 27 -0.14 13.57 -6.64
C ILE A 27 0.82 12.43 -6.90
N GLN A 28 1.11 11.64 -5.86
CA GLN A 28 1.88 10.41 -6.00
C GLN A 28 1.07 9.24 -5.47
N PHE A 29 1.00 8.15 -6.23
CA PHE A 29 0.28 6.95 -5.82
C PHE A 29 1.15 6.07 -4.94
N SER A 30 0.55 5.60 -3.85
CA SER A 30 1.19 4.75 -2.85
C SER A 30 0.32 3.53 -2.54
N PRO A 31 0.84 2.52 -1.81
CA PRO A 31 0.02 1.38 -1.41
C PRO A 31 -1.19 1.79 -0.59
N THR A 32 -2.09 0.84 -0.34
CA THR A 32 -3.27 1.07 0.51
C THR A 32 -2.87 1.67 1.86
N LEU A 33 -1.83 1.11 2.46
CA LEU A 33 -1.27 1.55 3.74
C LEU A 33 0.25 1.59 3.64
N GLN A 34 0.81 2.72 4.03
CA GLN A 34 2.25 2.90 4.17
C GLN A 34 2.50 3.56 5.52
N CYS A 35 3.32 2.92 6.34
CA CYS A 35 3.50 3.33 7.72
C CYS A 35 4.93 3.02 8.16
N THR A 36 5.57 3.95 8.87
CA THR A 36 6.87 3.71 9.46
C THR A 36 6.76 2.91 10.76
N TYR A 37 7.83 2.23 11.14
CA TYR A 37 7.88 1.46 12.39
C TYR A 37 7.60 2.36 13.61
N ASP A 38 8.14 3.57 13.62
CA ASP A 38 7.91 4.52 14.71
C ASP A 38 6.43 4.94 14.80
N ASN A 39 5.79 5.12 13.66
CA ASN A 39 4.36 5.40 13.63
C ASN A 39 3.52 4.23 14.13
N LEU A 40 3.94 2.99 13.88
CA LEU A 40 3.25 1.81 14.42
C LEU A 40 3.27 1.81 15.96
N ASN A 41 4.38 2.20 16.57
CA ASN A 41 4.48 2.28 18.03
C ASN A 41 3.58 3.39 18.61
N LYS A 42 3.41 4.49 17.90
CA LYS A 42 2.50 5.57 18.29
C LYS A 42 1.03 5.19 18.13
N LEU A 43 0.73 4.24 17.26
CA LEU A 43 -0.63 3.78 16.97
C LEU A 43 -1.26 3.01 18.13
N HIS A 44 -0.47 2.49 19.07
CA HIS A 44 -0.99 1.89 20.28
C HIS A 44 -1.58 2.92 21.25
N LYS A 45 -1.31 4.22 21.02
CA LYS A 45 -1.72 5.33 21.88
C LYS A 45 -2.69 6.33 21.24
N GLY A 46 -3.05 6.15 19.98
CA GLY A 46 -3.86 7.12 19.23
C GLY A 46 -4.65 6.53 18.10
N SER A 47 -4.99 7.37 17.11
CA SER A 47 -5.77 6.96 15.95
C SER A 47 -4.95 6.08 15.01
N LYS A 48 -5.51 4.92 14.67
CA LYS A 48 -4.92 4.02 13.68
C LYS A 48 -5.13 4.58 12.28
N PRO A 49 -4.17 4.39 11.34
CA PRO A 49 -4.41 4.75 9.95
C PRO A 49 -5.53 3.91 9.35
N LYS A 50 -6.15 4.42 8.29
CA LYS A 50 -7.20 3.69 7.59
C LYS A 50 -6.67 2.36 7.07
N TYR A 51 -7.49 1.33 7.16
CA TYR A 51 -7.19 -0.03 6.68
C TYR A 51 -6.12 -0.79 7.48
N PHE A 52 -5.65 -0.24 8.60
CA PHE A 52 -4.66 -0.89 9.46
C PHE A 52 -5.12 -2.28 9.89
N GLU A 53 -6.39 -2.46 10.19
CA GLU A 53 -6.96 -3.71 10.67
C GLU A 53 -6.87 -4.86 9.66
N TYR A 54 -6.70 -4.54 8.36
CA TYR A 54 -6.52 -5.56 7.32
C TYR A 54 -5.11 -6.13 7.28
N PHE A 55 -4.14 -5.42 7.86
CA PHE A 55 -2.73 -5.84 7.82
C PHE A 55 -2.22 -6.33 9.16
N GLU A 56 -2.63 -5.71 10.26
CA GLU A 56 -2.14 -6.03 11.60
C GLU A 56 -3.28 -6.16 12.63
N GLY A 57 -4.53 -6.29 12.20
CA GLY A 57 -5.68 -6.32 13.10
C GLY A 57 -6.63 -7.47 12.83
N ASP A 58 -7.86 -7.30 13.29
CA ASP A 58 -8.89 -8.34 13.30
C ASP A 58 -9.33 -8.78 11.91
N LYS A 59 -9.14 -7.94 10.90
CA LYS A 59 -9.51 -8.24 9.52
C LYS A 59 -8.38 -8.82 8.69
N LYS A 60 -7.23 -9.08 9.31
CA LYS A 60 -6.10 -9.71 8.64
C LYS A 60 -6.43 -11.17 8.34
N LYS A 61 -6.60 -11.47 7.07
CA LYS A 61 -6.86 -12.82 6.56
C LYS A 61 -6.50 -12.86 5.09
N ASN A 62 -6.36 -14.07 4.56
CA ASN A 62 -6.02 -14.28 3.14
C ASN A 62 -4.79 -13.48 2.72
N VAL A 63 -3.72 -13.61 3.50
CA VAL A 63 -2.43 -13.00 3.18
C VAL A 63 -1.86 -13.73 1.97
N ILE A 64 -1.76 -13.01 0.83
CA ILE A 64 -1.20 -13.56 -0.40
C ILE A 64 0.32 -13.54 -0.34
N PHE A 65 0.87 -12.46 0.24
CA PHE A 65 2.30 -12.23 0.30
C PHE A 65 2.64 -11.44 1.56
N GLU A 66 3.71 -11.84 2.23
CA GLU A 66 4.25 -11.13 3.39
C GLU A 66 5.75 -11.39 3.46
N GLN A 67 6.55 -10.34 3.38
CA GLN A 67 8.01 -10.49 3.43
C GLN A 67 8.69 -9.25 3.98
N TRP A 68 9.69 -9.48 4.81
CA TRP A 68 10.62 -8.46 5.25
C TRP A 68 11.82 -8.40 4.32
N TYR A 69 12.30 -7.19 4.01
CA TYR A 69 13.52 -7.03 3.26
C TYR A 69 14.24 -5.73 3.69
N PRO A 70 15.56 -5.61 3.40
CA PRO A 70 16.30 -4.39 3.72
C PRO A 70 15.76 -3.21 2.91
N GLU A 71 15.64 -2.05 3.57
CA GLU A 71 15.24 -0.83 2.88
C GLU A 71 16.35 -0.41 1.91
N ASP A 72 15.97 -0.03 0.67
CA ASP A 72 16.88 0.38 -0.40
C ASP A 72 18.04 -0.60 -0.63
N GLY A 73 17.75 -1.91 -0.62
CA GLY A 73 18.76 -2.92 -0.89
C GLY A 73 19.86 -3.00 0.16
N GLY A 74 19.58 -2.56 1.40
CA GLY A 74 20.55 -2.57 2.49
C GLY A 74 21.32 -1.26 2.66
N ARG A 75 20.93 -0.20 1.93
CA ARG A 75 21.54 1.12 2.03
C ARG A 75 21.50 1.68 3.45
N PHE A 76 20.40 1.40 4.17
CA PHE A 76 20.25 1.80 5.56
C PHE A 76 20.47 0.59 6.46
N TYR A 77 21.48 0.68 7.32
CA TYR A 77 21.86 -0.39 8.22
C TYR A 77 20.74 -0.76 9.17
N LEU A 78 20.37 -2.04 9.20
CA LEU A 78 19.31 -2.62 10.04
C LEU A 78 17.90 -2.08 9.79
N LYS A 79 17.67 -1.22 8.80
CA LYS A 79 16.32 -0.84 8.41
C LYS A 79 15.70 -1.91 7.54
N ARG A 80 14.48 -2.30 7.89
CA ARG A 80 13.70 -3.29 7.16
C ARG A 80 12.34 -2.73 6.79
N VAL A 81 11.85 -3.18 5.66
CA VAL A 81 10.50 -2.87 5.17
C VAL A 81 9.74 -4.16 5.06
N LYS A 82 8.51 -4.16 5.57
CA LYS A 82 7.60 -5.29 5.42
C LYS A 82 6.63 -4.99 4.29
N ASN A 83 6.65 -5.83 3.26
CA ASN A 83 5.64 -5.80 2.21
C ASN A 83 4.59 -6.86 2.47
N MET A 84 3.33 -6.46 2.36
CA MET A 84 2.21 -7.37 2.56
C MET A 84 1.13 -7.12 1.52
N ILE A 85 0.61 -8.19 0.93
CA ILE A 85 -0.56 -8.15 0.07
C ILE A 85 -1.62 -9.06 0.69
N ILE A 86 -2.80 -8.52 0.90
CA ILE A 86 -3.95 -9.30 1.38
C ILE A 86 -5.07 -9.26 0.33
N GLU A 87 -5.89 -10.30 0.31
CA GLU A 87 -7.09 -10.34 -0.51
C GLU A 87 -8.31 -10.37 0.40
N THR A 88 -9.31 -9.57 0.08
CA THR A 88 -10.55 -9.51 0.85
C THR A 88 -11.77 -9.58 -0.05
N GLU A 89 -12.88 -10.06 0.50
CA GLU A 89 -14.19 -9.98 -0.13
C GLU A 89 -15.07 -8.91 0.53
N ASP A 90 -14.55 -8.23 1.53
CA ASP A 90 -15.29 -7.20 2.25
C ASP A 90 -15.69 -6.05 1.33
N ASP A 91 -16.85 -5.46 1.61
CA ASP A 91 -17.30 -4.25 0.94
C ASP A 91 -16.58 -3.05 1.55
N ILE A 92 -15.43 -2.74 0.97
CA ILE A 92 -14.65 -1.59 1.40
C ILE A 92 -15.02 -0.38 0.55
N VAL A 93 -15.56 0.64 1.22
CA VAL A 93 -15.76 1.94 0.58
C VAL A 93 -14.41 2.66 0.60
N ALA A 94 -13.89 2.96 -0.59
CA ALA A 94 -12.62 3.68 -0.69
C ALA A 94 -12.74 5.07 -0.04
N SER A 95 -11.69 5.47 0.70
CA SER A 95 -11.65 6.81 1.28
C SER A 95 -11.52 7.87 0.19
N GLU A 96 -11.59 9.15 0.57
CA GLU A 96 -11.49 10.26 -0.39
C GLU A 96 -10.19 10.22 -1.23
N SER A 97 -9.11 9.69 -0.66
CA SER A 97 -7.81 9.61 -1.35
C SER A 97 -7.53 8.24 -1.98
N HIS A 98 -8.31 7.22 -1.65
CA HIS A 98 -8.09 5.85 -2.15
C HIS A 98 -8.95 5.56 -3.37
N ILE A 99 -8.40 4.78 -4.31
CA ILE A 99 -9.15 4.30 -5.47
C ILE A 99 -8.85 2.82 -5.73
N TRP A 100 -9.84 2.11 -6.25
CA TRP A 100 -9.67 0.76 -6.77
C TRP A 100 -9.24 0.82 -8.22
N ILE A 101 -8.13 0.19 -8.55
CA ILE A 101 -7.64 0.13 -9.94
C ILE A 101 -7.29 -1.30 -10.33
N THR A 102 -7.40 -1.58 -11.62
CA THR A 102 -6.95 -2.86 -12.18
C THR A 102 -5.43 -2.88 -12.37
N MET A 103 -4.87 -4.06 -12.56
CA MET A 103 -3.44 -4.18 -12.90
C MET A 103 -3.11 -3.45 -14.21
N TYR A 104 -4.01 -3.48 -15.18
CA TYR A 104 -3.81 -2.75 -16.43
C TYR A 104 -3.67 -1.25 -16.18
N GLN A 105 -4.60 -0.67 -15.40
CA GLN A 105 -4.54 0.75 -15.04
C GLN A 105 -3.27 1.08 -14.26
N LEU A 106 -2.89 0.21 -13.32
CA LEU A 106 -1.66 0.38 -12.53
C LEU A 106 -0.42 0.40 -13.41
N LYS A 107 -0.35 -0.50 -14.39
CA LYS A 107 0.76 -0.51 -15.36
C LYS A 107 0.82 0.74 -16.21
N GLN A 108 -0.32 1.34 -16.54
CA GLN A 108 -0.35 2.62 -17.25
C GLN A 108 0.23 3.74 -16.37
N LEU A 109 -0.08 3.74 -15.08
CA LEU A 109 0.49 4.72 -14.14
C LEU A 109 2.00 4.57 -14.00
N LEU A 110 2.51 3.33 -14.02
CA LEU A 110 3.95 3.06 -13.91
C LEU A 110 4.76 3.62 -15.07
N LYS A 111 4.15 3.85 -16.22
CA LYS A 111 4.82 4.42 -17.39
C LYS A 111 5.09 5.92 -17.25
N LYS A 112 4.47 6.57 -16.27
CA LYS A 112 4.63 8.01 -16.04
C LYS A 112 5.68 8.27 -14.98
N ASP A 113 6.51 9.28 -15.21
CA ASP A 113 7.58 9.64 -14.28
C ASP A 113 7.01 10.15 -12.96
N ASN A 114 7.56 9.65 -11.85
CA ASN A 114 7.29 10.11 -10.49
C ASN A 114 5.83 10.03 -10.04
N LEU A 115 4.99 9.25 -10.73
CA LEU A 115 3.58 9.13 -10.37
C LEU A 115 3.34 8.02 -9.34
N VAL A 116 4.10 6.95 -9.40
CA VAL A 116 4.00 5.81 -8.48
C VAL A 116 5.21 5.80 -7.55
N ASN A 117 4.97 5.78 -6.24
CA ASN A 117 6.08 5.83 -5.29
C ASN A 117 6.85 4.50 -5.23
N ALA A 118 8.05 4.54 -4.64
CA ALA A 118 8.93 3.39 -4.57
C ALA A 118 8.32 2.21 -3.80
N HIS A 119 7.52 2.47 -2.77
CA HIS A 119 6.90 1.43 -1.96
C HIS A 119 5.81 0.68 -2.73
N LEU A 120 5.00 1.40 -3.53
CA LEU A 120 4.01 0.76 -4.38
C LEU A 120 4.70 -0.06 -5.47
N ARG A 121 5.74 0.48 -6.11
CA ARG A 121 6.53 -0.27 -7.11
C ARG A 121 7.08 -1.56 -6.52
N SER A 122 7.58 -1.49 -5.28
CA SER A 122 8.15 -2.64 -4.59
C SER A 122 7.10 -3.72 -4.33
N VAL A 123 5.96 -3.35 -3.76
CA VAL A 123 4.94 -4.36 -3.39
C VAL A 123 4.29 -5.00 -4.62
N ILE A 124 4.08 -4.26 -5.70
CA ILE A 124 3.47 -4.84 -6.92
C ILE A 124 4.42 -5.74 -7.68
N SER A 125 5.73 -5.67 -7.42
CA SER A 125 6.69 -6.58 -8.06
C SER A 125 6.44 -8.05 -7.71
N TYR A 126 5.64 -8.31 -6.68
CA TYR A 126 5.28 -9.66 -6.24
C TYR A 126 3.95 -10.17 -6.83
N LEU A 127 3.32 -9.39 -7.67
CA LEU A 127 2.03 -9.74 -8.29
C LEU A 127 2.18 -10.44 -9.63
#